data_ff08826b0da2b3f493005ced150129f4
#
_entry.id   ff08826b0da2b3f493005ced150129f4
#
_cell.length_a   1.000
_cell.length_b   1.000
_cell.length_c   1.000
_cell.angle_alpha   90.00
_cell.angle_beta   90.00
_cell.angle_gamma   90.00
#
_symmetry.space_group_name_H-M   'P 1'
#
loop_
_entity.id
_entity.type
_entity.pdbx_description
1 polymer ?
#
loop_
_entity_poly.entity_id
_entity_poly.type
_entity_poly.pdbx_seq_one_letter_code
_entity_poly.pdbx_strand_id
1 'polypeptide(L)'
;QIIVFSILFGIALKSLGEAGSSLKNSFEVINNVILSLVRMLIELAPYGIFALLFSLFAVQGFGMIGDLAKYFFLLVFVLLFHGFVTYGSLLTLIGRLNPVQFFLKVRSLAVFAFSTSSSSATMPVTLETVKNKLGVNPSVGSFTVPLGATINMDGTAIMQGVATVFISQAYNIDLSLVDYLMVILTATLASIGTAGVPGVGLIMLAMVLQQVGLPVEGIALIIGVDRLLDMTRTAVNVC
;
A
#
# COMPACT_ATOMS: atom_id res chain seq x y z
N GLN A 1 -0.60 -17.08 -8.38
CA GLN A 1 -0.51 -18.46 -7.89
C GLN A 1 -0.32 -18.51 -6.36
N ILE A 2 0.68 -17.82 -5.81
CA ILE A 2 0.99 -17.83 -4.37
C ILE A 2 -0.18 -17.32 -3.53
N ILE A 3 -0.86 -16.25 -3.93
CA ILE A 3 -2.01 -15.67 -3.21
C ILE A 3 -3.17 -16.66 -3.16
N VAL A 4 -3.51 -17.28 -4.28
CA VAL A 4 -4.59 -18.29 -4.35
C VAL A 4 -4.27 -19.47 -3.45
N PHE A 5 -3.03 -19.97 -3.52
CA PHE A 5 -2.55 -21.02 -2.65
C PHE A 5 -2.65 -20.63 -1.17
N SER A 6 -2.21 -19.44 -0.80
CA SER A 6 -2.25 -18.94 0.59
C SER A 6 -3.68 -18.83 1.13
N ILE A 7 -4.62 -18.40 0.30
CA ILE A 7 -6.04 -18.33 0.68
C ILE A 7 -6.61 -19.74 0.90
N LEU A 8 -6.38 -20.65 -0.03
CA LEU A 8 -6.86 -22.04 0.08
C LEU A 8 -6.22 -22.76 1.28
N PHE A 9 -4.92 -22.55 1.48
CA PHE A 9 -4.18 -23.09 2.62
C PHE A 9 -4.72 -22.55 3.95
N GLY A 10 -4.99 -21.24 4.05
CA GLY A 10 -5.59 -20.62 5.22
C GLY A 10 -6.99 -21.15 5.54
N ILE A 11 -7.82 -21.37 4.51
CA ILE A 11 -9.15 -21.97 4.66
C ILE A 11 -9.01 -23.41 5.16
N ALA A 12 -8.12 -24.21 4.56
CA ALA A 12 -7.87 -25.59 4.97
C ALA A 12 -7.35 -25.68 6.41
N LEU A 13 -6.41 -24.80 6.78
CA LEU A 13 -5.88 -24.72 8.13
C LEU A 13 -6.97 -24.37 9.16
N LYS A 14 -7.87 -23.45 8.81
CA LYS A 14 -9.01 -23.09 9.66
C LYS A 14 -9.98 -24.26 9.83
N SER A 15 -10.20 -25.07 8.81
CA SER A 15 -11.11 -26.23 8.87
C SER A 15 -10.63 -27.34 9.79
N LEU A 16 -9.33 -27.39 10.10
CA LEU A 16 -8.73 -28.35 11.04
C LEU A 16 -9.00 -28.00 12.52
N GLY A 17 -9.54 -26.84 12.82
CA GLY A 17 -9.85 -26.40 14.19
C GLY A 17 -8.62 -26.44 15.12
N GLU A 18 -8.75 -27.10 16.26
CA GLU A 18 -7.65 -27.19 17.26
C GLU A 18 -6.42 -27.92 16.75
N ALA A 19 -6.59 -28.91 15.86
CA ALA A 19 -5.46 -29.64 15.26
C ALA A 19 -4.56 -28.72 14.40
N GLY A 20 -5.12 -27.66 13.84
CA GLY A 20 -4.37 -26.67 13.07
C GLY A 20 -3.69 -25.57 13.91
N SER A 21 -4.00 -25.47 15.21
CA SER A 21 -3.56 -24.36 16.06
C SER A 21 -2.03 -24.26 16.18
N SER A 22 -1.33 -25.38 16.29
CA SER A 22 0.14 -25.43 16.36
C SER A 22 0.78 -24.85 15.11
N LEU A 23 0.29 -25.23 13.93
CA LEU A 23 0.79 -24.72 12.66
C LEU A 23 0.46 -23.22 12.46
N LYS A 24 -0.75 -22.79 12.85
CA LYS A 24 -1.12 -21.38 12.87
C LYS A 24 -0.16 -20.56 13.74
N ASN A 25 0.12 -21.01 14.96
CA ASN A 25 1.05 -20.32 15.86
C ASN A 25 2.47 -20.26 15.27
N SER A 26 2.92 -21.32 14.58
CA SER A 26 4.20 -21.34 13.89
C SER A 26 4.28 -20.27 12.79
N PHE A 27 3.23 -20.12 11.99
CA PHE A 27 3.15 -19.05 10.99
C PHE A 27 3.12 -17.65 11.62
N GLU A 28 2.43 -17.46 12.75
CA GLU A 28 2.44 -16.19 13.48
C GLU A 28 3.84 -15.86 14.01
N VAL A 29 4.59 -16.82 14.55
CA VAL A 29 5.98 -16.63 14.99
C VAL A 29 6.87 -16.26 13.80
N ILE A 30 6.78 -16.99 12.69
CA ILE A 30 7.55 -16.68 11.46
C ILE A 30 7.23 -15.29 10.96
N ASN A 31 5.96 -14.91 10.91
CA ASN A 31 5.54 -13.57 10.51
C ASN A 31 6.15 -12.49 11.42
N ASN A 32 6.15 -12.69 12.73
CA ASN A 32 6.73 -11.75 13.69
C ASN A 32 8.25 -11.62 13.51
N VAL A 33 8.95 -12.72 13.22
CA VAL A 33 10.40 -12.70 12.89
C VAL A 33 10.64 -11.90 11.62
N ILE A 34 9.87 -12.14 10.56
CA ILE A 34 9.97 -11.40 9.30
C ILE A 34 9.70 -9.90 9.51
N LEU A 35 8.64 -9.55 10.27
CA LEU A 35 8.35 -8.17 10.61
C LEU A 35 9.47 -7.51 11.42
N SER A 36 10.13 -8.24 12.29
CA SER A 36 11.29 -7.74 13.04
C SER A 36 12.47 -7.47 12.10
N LEU A 37 12.76 -8.39 11.17
CA LEU A 37 13.80 -8.17 10.14
C LEU A 37 13.49 -6.95 9.27
N VAL A 38 12.24 -6.78 8.85
CA VAL A 38 11.82 -5.59 8.07
C VAL A 38 12.06 -4.31 8.87
N ARG A 39 11.75 -4.29 10.17
CA ARG A 39 12.01 -3.11 11.02
C ARG A 39 13.50 -2.79 11.10
N MET A 40 14.36 -3.80 11.30
CA MET A 40 15.81 -3.61 11.31
C MET A 40 16.33 -3.03 9.97
N LEU A 41 15.80 -3.49 8.85
CA LEU A 41 16.16 -2.95 7.53
C LEU A 41 15.66 -1.50 7.36
N ILE A 42 14.46 -1.17 7.87
CA ILE A 42 13.91 0.20 7.82
C ILE A 42 14.78 1.17 8.66
N GLU A 43 15.39 0.72 9.73
CA GLU A 43 16.31 1.56 10.50
C GLU A 43 17.56 1.96 9.69
N LEU A 44 17.97 1.15 8.71
CA LEU A 44 19.04 1.46 7.77
C LEU A 44 18.59 2.34 6.59
N ALA A 45 17.26 2.48 6.39
CA ALA A 45 16.72 3.20 5.24
C ALA A 45 17.24 4.64 5.07
N PRO A 46 17.44 5.46 6.14
CA PRO A 46 17.97 6.82 5.96
C PRO A 46 19.33 6.85 5.27
N TYR A 47 20.21 5.91 5.59
CA TYR A 47 21.53 5.81 4.96
C TYR A 47 21.45 5.35 3.51
N GLY A 48 20.59 4.35 3.24
CA GLY A 48 20.35 3.86 1.89
C GLY A 48 19.71 4.93 1.00
N ILE A 49 18.71 5.65 1.52
CA ILE A 49 18.04 6.75 0.81
C ILE A 49 19.04 7.87 0.51
N PHE A 50 19.86 8.26 1.48
CA PHE A 50 20.90 9.28 1.25
C PHE A 50 21.87 8.86 0.13
N ALA A 51 22.38 7.62 0.18
CA ALA A 51 23.30 7.11 -0.83
C ALA A 51 22.66 7.06 -2.23
N LEU A 52 21.41 6.62 -2.32
CA LEU A 52 20.64 6.55 -3.59
C LEU A 52 20.37 7.94 -4.15
N LEU A 53 19.93 8.89 -3.33
CA LEU A 53 19.69 10.26 -3.77
C LEU A 53 21.00 10.95 -4.17
N PHE A 54 22.08 10.73 -3.42
CA PHE A 54 23.39 11.25 -3.78
C PHE A 54 23.86 10.73 -5.15
N SER A 55 23.76 9.42 -5.36
CA SER A 55 24.11 8.80 -6.64
C SER A 55 23.23 9.31 -7.78
N LEU A 56 21.93 9.45 -7.54
CA LEU A 56 20.97 9.96 -8.50
C LEU A 56 21.33 11.39 -8.95
N PHE A 57 21.53 12.30 -7.99
CA PHE A 57 21.84 13.70 -8.30
C PHE A 57 23.25 13.88 -8.89
N ALA A 58 24.20 12.99 -8.54
CA ALA A 58 25.52 13.00 -9.14
C ALA A 58 25.49 12.64 -10.64
N VAL A 59 24.59 11.75 -11.04
CA VAL A 59 24.47 11.28 -12.42
C VAL A 59 23.52 12.14 -13.26
N GLN A 60 22.35 12.51 -12.72
CA GLN A 60 21.29 13.18 -13.47
C GLN A 60 21.19 14.69 -13.19
N GLY A 61 21.93 15.17 -12.20
CA GLY A 61 21.92 16.59 -11.83
C GLY A 61 20.68 17.04 -11.07
N PHE A 62 20.67 18.30 -10.64
CA PHE A 62 19.59 18.88 -9.83
C PHE A 62 18.29 19.17 -10.62
N GLY A 63 18.31 19.11 -11.97
CA GLY A 63 17.10 19.33 -12.79
C GLY A 63 15.97 18.34 -12.48
N MET A 64 16.31 17.14 -12.04
CA MET A 64 15.36 16.10 -11.68
C MET A 64 14.54 16.38 -10.41
N ILE A 65 14.98 17.31 -9.57
CA ILE A 65 14.23 17.71 -8.35
C ILE A 65 12.83 18.22 -8.73
N GLY A 66 12.73 18.98 -9.83
CA GLY A 66 11.46 19.51 -10.31
C GLY A 66 10.48 18.39 -10.73
N ASP A 67 10.99 17.38 -11.39
CA ASP A 67 10.14 16.25 -11.85
C ASP A 67 9.76 15.32 -10.70
N LEU A 68 10.67 15.09 -9.77
CA LEU A 68 10.38 14.35 -8.55
C LEU A 68 9.34 15.08 -7.67
N ALA A 69 9.41 16.40 -7.61
CA ALA A 69 8.41 17.21 -6.91
C ALA A 69 7.04 17.10 -7.60
N LYS A 70 6.99 17.16 -8.94
CA LYS A 70 5.73 16.95 -9.69
C LYS A 70 5.14 15.58 -9.40
N TYR A 71 5.95 14.52 -9.44
CA TYR A 71 5.53 13.16 -9.08
C TYR A 71 4.94 13.12 -7.67
N PHE A 72 5.66 13.68 -6.69
CA PHE A 72 5.24 13.69 -5.29
C PHE A 72 3.88 14.38 -5.11
N PHE A 73 3.74 15.63 -5.59
CA PHE A 73 2.51 16.39 -5.43
C PHE A 73 1.35 15.81 -6.24
N LEU A 74 1.60 15.28 -7.44
CA LEU A 74 0.60 14.57 -8.23
C LEU A 74 0.07 13.36 -7.47
N LEU A 75 0.96 12.53 -6.94
CA LEU A 75 0.54 11.33 -6.22
C LEU A 75 -0.23 11.67 -4.94
N VAL A 76 0.23 12.65 -4.16
CA VAL A 76 -0.52 13.13 -2.98
C VAL A 76 -1.90 13.64 -3.38
N PHE A 77 -1.98 14.43 -4.46
CA PHE A 77 -3.26 14.92 -4.97
C PHE A 77 -4.21 13.79 -5.36
N VAL A 78 -3.73 12.81 -6.12
CA VAL A 78 -4.55 11.66 -6.56
C VAL A 78 -5.00 10.82 -5.37
N LEU A 79 -4.13 10.58 -4.38
CA LEU A 79 -4.47 9.86 -3.16
C LEU A 79 -5.55 10.58 -2.34
N LEU A 80 -5.42 11.89 -2.16
CA LEU A 80 -6.43 12.69 -1.46
C LEU A 80 -7.74 12.76 -2.25
N PHE A 81 -7.66 12.93 -3.58
CA PHE A 81 -8.84 12.89 -4.45
C PHE A 81 -9.56 11.54 -4.32
N HIS A 82 -8.82 10.44 -4.40
CA HIS A 82 -9.38 9.10 -4.22
C HIS A 82 -10.02 8.92 -2.84
N GLY A 83 -9.30 9.27 -1.78
CA GLY A 83 -9.79 9.17 -0.40
C GLY A 83 -11.06 10.00 -0.15
N PHE A 84 -11.11 11.26 -0.59
CA PHE A 84 -12.25 12.12 -0.30
C PHE A 84 -13.37 12.01 -1.33
N VAL A 85 -13.04 12.00 -2.62
CA VAL A 85 -14.05 12.02 -3.69
C VAL A 85 -14.56 10.62 -3.98
N THR A 86 -13.67 9.65 -4.23
CA THR A 86 -14.11 8.29 -4.58
C THR A 86 -14.79 7.62 -3.39
N TYR A 87 -14.15 7.58 -2.22
CA TYR A 87 -14.78 7.01 -1.01
C TYR A 87 -16.00 7.81 -0.57
N GLY A 88 -15.94 9.15 -0.62
CA GLY A 88 -17.08 10.00 -0.32
C GLY A 88 -18.27 9.72 -1.23
N SER A 89 -18.03 9.51 -2.52
CA SER A 89 -19.06 9.14 -3.49
C SER A 89 -19.64 7.75 -3.21
N LEU A 90 -18.80 6.75 -2.93
CA LEU A 90 -19.26 5.40 -2.59
C LEU A 90 -20.08 5.39 -1.31
N LEU A 91 -19.64 6.12 -0.28
CA LEU A 91 -20.39 6.27 0.98
C LEU A 91 -21.77 6.90 0.75
N THR A 92 -21.84 7.93 -0.10
CA THR A 92 -23.09 8.64 -0.36
C THR A 92 -24.02 7.85 -1.28
N LEU A 93 -23.52 7.34 -2.40
CA LEU A 93 -24.34 6.71 -3.44
C LEU A 93 -24.73 5.28 -3.10
N ILE A 94 -23.79 4.50 -2.55
CA ILE A 94 -24.02 3.08 -2.24
C ILE A 94 -24.38 2.93 -0.77
N GLY A 95 -23.61 3.50 0.13
CA GLY A 95 -23.80 3.37 1.57
C GLY A 95 -24.93 4.24 2.13
N ARG A 96 -25.38 5.27 1.39
CA ARG A 96 -26.36 6.28 1.85
C ARG A 96 -25.96 6.89 3.20
N LEU A 97 -24.67 7.02 3.43
CA LEU A 97 -24.07 7.58 4.65
C LEU A 97 -23.53 8.98 4.36
N ASN A 98 -23.47 9.80 5.42
CA ASN A 98 -22.86 11.11 5.32
C ASN A 98 -21.32 11.00 5.35
N PRO A 99 -20.59 11.33 4.25
CA PRO A 99 -19.15 11.19 4.17
C PRO A 99 -18.41 12.09 5.17
N VAL A 100 -18.92 13.28 5.46
CA VAL A 100 -18.29 14.20 6.42
C VAL A 100 -18.28 13.58 7.83
N GLN A 101 -19.42 13.00 8.26
CA GLN A 101 -19.49 12.31 9.54
C GLN A 101 -18.57 11.08 9.59
N PHE A 102 -18.46 10.35 8.49
CA PHE A 102 -17.55 9.22 8.40
C PHE A 102 -16.10 9.67 8.59
N PHE A 103 -15.63 10.64 7.81
CA PHE A 103 -14.24 11.13 7.91
C PHE A 103 -13.93 11.72 9.29
N LEU A 104 -14.87 12.40 9.92
CA LEU A 104 -14.70 12.88 11.31
C LEU A 104 -14.53 11.73 12.30
N LYS A 105 -15.22 10.62 12.11
CA LYS A 105 -15.12 9.44 12.98
C LYS A 105 -13.80 8.69 12.80
N VAL A 106 -13.31 8.59 11.55
CA VAL A 106 -12.08 7.84 11.22
C VAL A 106 -10.79 8.67 11.27
N ARG A 107 -10.87 9.98 11.52
CA ARG A 107 -9.69 10.88 11.49
C ARG A 107 -8.53 10.42 12.38
N SER A 108 -8.81 9.93 13.57
CA SER A 108 -7.78 9.44 14.51
C SER A 108 -7.13 8.15 13.99
N LEU A 109 -7.92 7.31 13.34
CA LEU A 109 -7.43 6.10 12.66
C LEU A 109 -6.53 6.47 11.49
N ALA A 110 -6.93 7.42 10.64
CA ALA A 110 -6.13 7.88 9.51
C ALA A 110 -4.78 8.47 9.95
N VAL A 111 -4.76 9.28 11.02
CA VAL A 111 -3.52 9.82 11.60
C VAL A 111 -2.63 8.71 12.15
N PHE A 112 -3.19 7.72 12.81
CA PHE A 112 -2.42 6.58 13.33
C PHE A 112 -1.85 5.75 12.18
N ALA A 113 -2.64 5.45 11.15
CA ALA A 113 -2.21 4.75 9.95
C ALA A 113 -1.09 5.51 9.21
N PHE A 114 -1.24 6.83 9.07
CA PHE A 114 -0.20 7.72 8.54
C PHE A 114 1.11 7.59 9.33
N SER A 115 1.05 7.61 10.64
CA SER A 115 2.24 7.54 11.50
C SER A 115 2.97 6.19 11.42
N THR A 116 2.23 5.10 11.27
CA THR A 116 2.80 3.74 11.25
C THR A 116 3.27 3.30 9.88
N SER A 117 2.67 3.82 8.79
CA SER A 117 2.80 3.32 7.42
C SER A 117 2.55 1.80 7.31
N SER A 118 1.71 1.25 8.18
CA SER A 118 1.45 -0.18 8.25
C SER A 118 -0.01 -0.46 8.54
N SER A 119 -0.73 -0.98 7.55
CA SER A 119 -2.12 -1.42 7.74
C SER A 119 -2.23 -2.54 8.76
N SER A 120 -1.23 -3.43 8.81
CA SER A 120 -1.17 -4.53 9.79
C SER A 120 -0.99 -4.00 11.22
N ALA A 121 -0.08 -3.04 11.43
CA ALA A 121 0.12 -2.42 12.75
C ALA A 121 -1.08 -1.56 13.19
N THR A 122 -1.84 -1.04 12.24
CA THR A 122 -3.03 -0.21 12.47
C THR A 122 -4.28 -1.06 12.77
N MET A 123 -4.27 -2.35 12.46
CA MET A 123 -5.43 -3.24 12.55
C MET A 123 -6.16 -3.20 13.90
N PRO A 124 -5.51 -3.21 15.08
CA PRO A 124 -6.20 -3.12 16.35
C PRO A 124 -7.01 -1.81 16.51
N VAL A 125 -6.43 -0.69 16.07
CA VAL A 125 -7.10 0.64 16.12
C VAL A 125 -8.24 0.69 15.10
N THR A 126 -8.08 0.04 13.94
CA THR A 126 -9.15 -0.10 12.94
C THR A 126 -10.33 -0.87 13.51
N LEU A 127 -10.08 -2.03 14.13
CA LEU A 127 -11.12 -2.85 14.77
C LEU A 127 -11.88 -2.08 15.85
N GLU A 128 -11.15 -1.36 16.71
CA GLU A 128 -11.74 -0.52 17.74
C GLU A 128 -12.61 0.61 17.14
N THR A 129 -12.11 1.29 16.12
CA THR A 129 -12.81 2.38 15.44
C THR A 129 -14.09 1.88 14.76
N VAL A 130 -14.01 0.77 14.05
CA VAL A 130 -15.13 0.15 13.34
C VAL A 130 -16.22 -0.27 14.32
N LYS A 131 -15.85 -0.88 15.43
CA LYS A 131 -16.79 -1.30 16.48
C LYS A 131 -17.38 -0.09 17.25
N ASN A 132 -16.54 0.78 17.78
CA ASN A 132 -16.97 1.77 18.78
C ASN A 132 -17.43 3.09 18.14
N LYS A 133 -16.89 3.50 16.98
CA LYS A 133 -17.25 4.77 16.35
C LYS A 133 -18.17 4.59 15.15
N LEU A 134 -18.04 3.51 14.39
CA LEU A 134 -18.89 3.25 13.23
C LEU A 134 -20.09 2.37 13.56
N GLY A 135 -20.08 1.65 14.69
CA GLY A 135 -21.20 0.83 15.14
C GLY A 135 -21.38 -0.48 14.36
N VAL A 136 -20.32 -0.95 13.69
CA VAL A 136 -20.35 -2.21 12.92
C VAL A 136 -20.37 -3.40 13.88
N ASN A 137 -21.16 -4.43 13.55
CA ASN A 137 -21.23 -5.65 14.33
C ASN A 137 -19.82 -6.27 14.51
N PRO A 138 -19.42 -6.64 15.75
CA PRO A 138 -18.09 -7.20 16.00
C PRO A 138 -17.73 -8.42 15.16
N SER A 139 -18.68 -9.30 14.85
CA SER A 139 -18.42 -10.47 14.01
C SER A 139 -18.10 -10.09 12.56
N VAL A 140 -18.73 -9.04 12.04
CA VAL A 140 -18.46 -8.49 10.71
C VAL A 140 -17.11 -7.79 10.71
N GLY A 141 -16.86 -6.91 11.69
CA GLY A 141 -15.60 -6.17 11.81
C GLY A 141 -14.38 -7.08 11.96
N SER A 142 -14.48 -8.14 12.78
CA SER A 142 -13.39 -9.09 12.99
C SER A 142 -13.01 -9.91 11.73
N PHE A 143 -13.91 -10.02 10.76
CA PHE A 143 -13.64 -10.63 9.47
C PHE A 143 -13.19 -9.60 8.43
N THR A 144 -13.92 -8.50 8.28
CA THR A 144 -13.70 -7.53 7.20
C THR A 144 -12.42 -6.71 7.37
N VAL A 145 -12.07 -6.34 8.60
CA VAL A 145 -10.87 -5.52 8.85
C VAL A 145 -9.58 -6.25 8.53
N PRO A 146 -9.32 -7.50 8.99
CA PRO A 146 -8.13 -8.24 8.57
C PRO A 146 -8.09 -8.51 7.06
N LEU A 147 -9.24 -8.80 6.46
CA LEU A 147 -9.35 -8.99 5.02
C LEU A 147 -9.02 -7.69 4.27
N GLY A 148 -9.60 -6.57 4.69
CA GLY A 148 -9.33 -5.25 4.12
C GLY A 148 -7.88 -4.83 4.25
N ALA A 149 -7.22 -5.13 5.37
CA ALA A 149 -5.82 -4.78 5.59
C ALA A 149 -4.86 -5.42 4.54
N THR A 150 -5.32 -6.44 3.82
CA THR A 150 -4.55 -7.12 2.75
C THR A 150 -5.10 -6.91 1.36
N ILE A 151 -6.40 -6.69 1.21
CA ILE A 151 -7.05 -6.57 -0.10
C ILE A 151 -7.30 -5.10 -0.48
N ASN A 152 -7.64 -4.25 0.50
CA ASN A 152 -7.92 -2.83 0.28
C ASN A 152 -6.62 -2.01 0.23
N MET A 153 -5.89 -2.16 -0.86
CA MET A 153 -4.59 -1.55 -1.10
C MET A 153 -4.62 -0.65 -2.35
N ASP A 154 -5.72 0.04 -2.56
CA ASP A 154 -5.97 0.90 -3.71
C ASP A 154 -5.03 2.11 -3.78
N GLY A 155 -4.66 2.71 -2.65
CA GLY A 155 -3.60 3.73 -2.62
C GLY A 155 -2.26 3.18 -3.11
N THR A 156 -1.97 1.89 -2.88
CA THR A 156 -0.78 1.22 -3.41
C THR A 156 -0.88 1.00 -4.91
N ALA A 157 -2.06 0.59 -5.41
CA ALA A 157 -2.29 0.45 -6.85
C ALA A 157 -2.14 1.79 -7.59
N ILE A 158 -2.69 2.88 -7.02
CA ILE A 158 -2.54 4.24 -7.55
C ILE A 158 -1.06 4.63 -7.63
N MET A 159 -0.30 4.42 -6.57
CA MET A 159 1.13 4.71 -6.57
C MET A 159 1.86 3.92 -7.66
N GLN A 160 1.60 2.62 -7.79
CA GLN A 160 2.23 1.79 -8.81
C GLN A 160 1.94 2.29 -10.22
N GLY A 161 0.69 2.70 -10.50
CA GLY A 161 0.31 3.28 -11.78
C GLY A 161 1.05 4.60 -12.06
N VAL A 162 0.99 5.56 -11.11
CA VAL A 162 1.63 6.88 -11.27
C VAL A 162 3.15 6.74 -11.35
N ALA A 163 3.76 5.88 -10.53
CA ALA A 163 5.20 5.63 -10.54
C ALA A 163 5.67 5.00 -11.86
N THR A 164 4.90 4.06 -12.41
CA THR A 164 5.23 3.43 -13.70
C THR A 164 5.27 4.46 -14.82
N VAL A 165 4.27 5.35 -14.89
CA VAL A 165 4.25 6.43 -15.89
C VAL A 165 5.39 7.43 -15.68
N PHE A 166 5.68 7.80 -14.42
CA PHE A 166 6.81 8.68 -14.11
C PHE A 166 8.15 8.06 -14.54
N ILE A 167 8.36 6.77 -14.24
CA ILE A 167 9.59 6.06 -14.62
C ILE A 167 9.69 5.93 -16.13
N SER A 168 8.60 5.62 -16.86
CA SER A 168 8.63 5.54 -18.31
C SER A 168 9.08 6.86 -18.95
N GLN A 169 8.56 7.99 -18.45
CA GLN A 169 8.95 9.33 -18.90
C GLN A 169 10.41 9.65 -18.56
N ALA A 170 10.88 9.28 -17.36
CA ALA A 170 12.27 9.50 -16.94
C ALA A 170 13.29 8.75 -17.80
N TYR A 171 12.90 7.56 -18.32
CA TYR A 171 13.72 6.75 -19.20
C TYR A 171 13.44 6.98 -20.70
N ASN A 172 12.54 7.93 -21.05
CA ASN A 172 12.09 8.21 -22.42
C ASN A 172 11.56 6.94 -23.12
N ILE A 173 10.81 6.12 -22.42
CA ILE A 173 10.15 4.92 -22.95
C ILE A 173 8.65 5.22 -23.05
N ASP A 174 8.14 5.25 -24.28
CA ASP A 174 6.72 5.49 -24.53
C ASP A 174 5.89 4.24 -24.23
N LEU A 175 4.85 4.41 -23.43
CA LEU A 175 3.87 3.35 -23.16
C LEU A 175 2.73 3.40 -24.17
N SER A 176 2.41 2.27 -24.78
CA SER A 176 1.23 2.12 -25.61
C SER A 176 -0.06 2.04 -24.76
N LEU A 177 -1.22 2.14 -25.40
CA LEU A 177 -2.50 1.95 -24.71
C LEU A 177 -2.61 0.56 -24.06
N VAL A 178 -2.03 -0.47 -24.70
CA VAL A 178 -2.01 -1.83 -24.16
C VAL A 178 -1.16 -1.88 -22.89
N ASP A 179 -0.01 -1.19 -22.87
CA ASP A 179 0.85 -1.13 -21.68
C ASP A 179 0.13 -0.44 -20.52
N TYR A 180 -0.60 0.67 -20.77
CA TYR A 180 -1.42 1.30 -19.72
C TYR A 180 -2.47 0.35 -19.15
N LEU A 181 -3.16 -0.43 -19.99
CA LEU A 181 -4.14 -1.42 -19.52
C LEU A 181 -3.45 -2.54 -18.72
N MET A 182 -2.26 -2.96 -19.14
CA MET A 182 -1.45 -3.95 -18.42
C MET A 182 -0.98 -3.40 -17.08
N VAL A 183 -0.57 -2.12 -17.01
CA VAL A 183 -0.22 -1.44 -15.74
C VAL A 183 -1.41 -1.43 -14.79
N ILE A 184 -2.60 -1.04 -15.25
CA ILE A 184 -3.82 -1.02 -14.42
C ILE A 184 -4.12 -2.42 -13.87
N LEU A 185 -4.10 -3.42 -14.73
CA LEU A 185 -4.39 -4.80 -14.33
C LEU A 185 -3.36 -5.33 -13.34
N THR A 186 -2.07 -5.19 -13.67
CA THR A 186 -0.98 -5.73 -12.83
C THR A 186 -0.84 -4.97 -11.51
N ALA A 187 -0.98 -3.63 -11.50
CA ALA A 187 -0.97 -2.83 -10.28
C ALA A 187 -2.14 -3.21 -9.36
N THR A 188 -3.33 -3.41 -9.90
CA THR A 188 -4.50 -3.87 -9.12
C THR A 188 -4.26 -5.25 -8.52
N LEU A 189 -3.78 -6.20 -9.31
CA LEU A 189 -3.50 -7.56 -8.81
C LEU A 189 -2.32 -7.58 -7.82
N ALA A 190 -1.27 -6.80 -8.08
CA ALA A 190 -0.11 -6.69 -7.20
C ALA A 190 -0.49 -6.03 -5.86
N SER A 191 -1.35 -5.01 -5.89
CA SER A 191 -1.79 -4.32 -4.66
C SER A 191 -2.57 -5.24 -3.73
N ILE A 192 -3.45 -6.11 -4.27
CA ILE A 192 -4.20 -7.11 -3.48
C ILE A 192 -3.26 -8.10 -2.77
N GLY A 193 -2.10 -8.39 -3.36
CA GLY A 193 -1.10 -9.27 -2.74
C GLY A 193 -0.06 -8.57 -1.87
N THR A 194 -0.17 -7.25 -1.70
CA THR A 194 0.80 -6.48 -0.93
C THR A 194 0.56 -6.65 0.56
N ALA A 195 1.61 -7.02 1.31
CA ALA A 195 1.52 -7.05 2.76
C ALA A 195 1.40 -5.63 3.33
N GLY A 196 0.58 -5.48 4.38
CA GLY A 196 0.33 -4.18 5.04
C GLY A 196 1.48 -3.71 5.93
N VAL A 197 2.72 -3.75 5.42
CA VAL A 197 3.95 -3.32 6.11
C VAL A 197 4.70 -2.28 5.29
N PRO A 198 5.47 -1.38 5.93
CA PRO A 198 6.14 -0.29 5.23
C PRO A 198 7.08 -0.77 4.11
N GLY A 199 7.08 -0.05 2.99
CA GLY A 199 8.03 -0.24 1.88
C GLY A 199 7.69 -1.38 0.91
N VAL A 200 6.77 -2.30 1.23
CA VAL A 200 6.44 -3.45 0.35
C VAL A 200 5.83 -3.00 -0.97
N GLY A 201 5.16 -1.85 -1.00
CA GLY A 201 4.62 -1.29 -2.24
C GLY A 201 5.66 -1.09 -3.34
N LEU A 202 6.90 -0.69 -3.00
CA LEU A 202 8.01 -0.55 -3.94
C LEU A 202 8.50 -1.91 -4.47
N ILE A 203 8.50 -2.94 -3.63
CA ILE A 203 8.87 -4.30 -4.05
C ILE A 203 7.87 -4.81 -5.08
N MET A 204 6.58 -4.57 -4.84
CA MET A 204 5.53 -4.98 -5.77
C MET A 204 5.53 -4.14 -7.06
N LEU A 205 5.98 -2.88 -7.00
CA LEU A 205 6.16 -2.02 -8.18
C LEU A 205 7.16 -2.64 -9.17
N ALA A 206 8.22 -3.32 -8.69
CA ALA A 206 9.16 -4.01 -9.58
C ALA A 206 8.47 -5.01 -10.52
N MET A 207 7.45 -5.71 -10.04
CA MET A 207 6.68 -6.65 -10.87
C MET A 207 5.86 -5.92 -11.94
N VAL A 208 5.30 -4.74 -11.61
CA VAL A 208 4.53 -3.92 -12.55
C VAL A 208 5.45 -3.37 -13.65
N LEU A 209 6.63 -2.87 -13.28
CA LEU A 209 7.63 -2.36 -14.24
C LEU A 209 8.10 -3.46 -15.21
N GLN A 210 8.44 -4.65 -14.68
CA GLN A 210 8.86 -5.79 -15.50
C GLN A 210 7.79 -6.21 -16.51
N GLN A 211 6.51 -6.12 -16.12
CA GLN A 211 5.40 -6.53 -17.00
C GLN A 211 5.30 -5.66 -18.27
N VAL A 212 5.70 -4.40 -18.19
CA VAL A 212 5.68 -3.44 -19.30
C VAL A 212 7.08 -3.12 -19.83
N GLY A 213 8.08 -3.95 -19.49
CA GLY A 213 9.44 -3.84 -20.03
C GLY A 213 10.22 -2.62 -19.54
N LEU A 214 9.82 -2.01 -18.40
CA LEU A 214 10.53 -0.90 -17.81
C LEU A 214 11.64 -1.37 -16.87
N PRO A 215 12.76 -0.61 -16.76
CA PRO A 215 13.87 -0.95 -15.87
C PRO A 215 13.45 -0.82 -14.40
N VAL A 216 13.69 -1.88 -13.62
CA VAL A 216 13.39 -1.88 -12.17
C VAL A 216 14.27 -0.91 -11.40
N GLU A 217 15.43 -0.55 -11.93
CA GLU A 217 16.35 0.45 -11.39
C GLU A 217 15.67 1.82 -11.27
N GLY A 218 14.62 2.07 -12.07
CA GLY A 218 13.80 3.27 -11.99
C GLY A 218 13.16 3.50 -10.63
N ILE A 219 13.02 2.47 -9.79
CA ILE A 219 12.55 2.60 -8.40
C ILE A 219 13.48 3.49 -7.59
N ALA A 220 14.79 3.52 -7.89
CA ALA A 220 15.75 4.38 -7.23
C ALA A 220 15.40 5.88 -7.36
N LEU A 221 14.71 6.28 -8.45
CA LEU A 221 14.28 7.66 -8.67
C LEU A 221 13.28 8.15 -7.63
N ILE A 222 12.41 7.28 -7.15
CA ILE A 222 11.26 7.63 -6.29
C ILE A 222 11.44 7.23 -4.82
N ILE A 223 12.38 6.33 -4.51
CA ILE A 223 12.54 5.77 -3.17
C ILE A 223 12.81 6.84 -2.10
N GLY A 224 13.47 7.94 -2.48
CA GLY A 224 13.78 9.05 -1.57
C GLY A 224 12.55 9.78 -1.03
N VAL A 225 11.47 9.83 -1.81
CA VAL A 225 10.21 10.50 -1.41
C VAL A 225 9.13 9.50 -0.99
N ASP A 226 9.36 8.20 -1.23
CA ASP A 226 8.35 7.16 -1.02
C ASP A 226 7.91 7.06 0.45
N ARG A 227 8.77 7.35 1.41
CA ARG A 227 8.41 7.26 2.83
C ARG A 227 7.18 8.11 3.19
N LEU A 228 7.12 9.37 2.76
CA LEU A 228 5.98 10.25 3.00
C LEU A 228 4.75 9.82 2.19
N LEU A 229 4.99 9.31 0.98
CA LEU A 229 3.92 8.77 0.14
C LEU A 229 3.33 7.49 0.73
N ASP A 230 4.15 6.62 1.30
CA ASP A 230 3.73 5.39 1.98
C ASP A 230 2.85 5.68 3.21
N MET A 231 3.21 6.70 4.00
CA MET A 231 2.37 7.20 5.10
C MET A 231 0.99 7.64 4.60
N THR A 232 0.95 8.40 3.50
CA THR A 232 -0.30 8.89 2.89
C THR A 232 -1.13 7.74 2.30
N ARG A 233 -0.48 6.82 1.58
CA ARG A 233 -1.13 5.61 1.02
C ARG A 233 -1.76 4.77 2.10
N THR A 234 -1.04 4.55 3.20
CA THR A 234 -1.54 3.73 4.32
C THR A 234 -2.76 4.38 4.96
N ALA A 235 -2.77 5.70 5.13
CA ALA A 235 -3.94 6.41 5.63
C ALA A 235 -5.17 6.23 4.72
N VAL A 236 -4.97 6.25 3.39
CA VAL A 236 -6.05 6.02 2.42
C VAL A 236 -6.51 4.55 2.45
N ASN A 237 -5.57 3.59 2.41
CA ASN A 237 -5.89 2.16 2.38
C ASN A 237 -6.68 1.68 3.61
N VAL A 238 -6.48 2.31 4.77
CA VAL A 238 -7.12 1.91 6.03
C VAL A 238 -8.52 2.54 6.19
N CYS A 239 -8.81 3.64 5.48
CA CYS A 239 -10.12 4.30 5.52
C CYS A 239 -11.15 3.65 4.61
#